data_87aedd7c52e90ca31365b388a0624902
#
_entry.id   87aedd7c52e90ca31365b388a0624902
#
_cell.length_a   1.000
_cell.length_b   1.000
_cell.length_c   1.000
_cell.angle_alpha   90.00
_cell.angle_beta   90.00
_cell.angle_gamma   90.00
#
_symmetry.space_group_name_H-M   'P 1'
#
loop_
_entity.id
_entity.type
_entity.pdbx_description
1 polymer ?
#
loop_
_entity_poly.entity_id
_entity_poly.type
_entity_poly.pdbx_seq_one_letter_code
_entity_poly.pdbx_strand_id
1 'polypeptide(L)'
;GGTTMRSGASYSTWWNGGLRTTPYFKNMIGLLTETIGHPTPMEIPFIPSRQMPMGDIPLPIEPGPWHFRQSIEYSQTANWAVMDFASRNSDHLLMNIWQMGTNSIQRGDTDSWTTLPFEIDAAAESMDRGTRADWERILRDPTDRDPRGFVIPADQRDFLTAMKFVNTLLYNGVDVHRATADFMVGGESYPAGSYVVKGNQAFRPHVLDMFEKQQHPNDFAFPGAPPTAPYDNTGWTLAWQMGIDFDRVVEGFDGPFELVDDIISAPPTGMIAGAADASGYLVDHINDAFIAVNRVLASGGTAYWFTDPVGSYDEGAFYLEADRSVIEGLATEKGLRFEGVPSRPAGNAMELEPVKIGLWDRYGGSMPSGWTRMILEDFEFDFEVLYAPDLDHADLSEYDVLLFEDGAIPAAGGSGGGRGGRGGGGEGARGGKGGGGGGGGGRRG
;
A
#
# COMPACT_ATOMS: atom_id res chain seq x y z
N GLY A 1 -27.42 12.95 -24.81
CA GLY A 1 -26.33 12.85 -23.86
C GLY A 1 -24.98 12.77 -24.57
N GLY A 2 -23.93 13.19 -23.87
CA GLY A 2 -22.58 13.13 -24.41
C GLY A 2 -22.00 11.73 -24.40
N THR A 3 -20.91 11.54 -25.12
CA THR A 3 -20.16 10.28 -25.15
C THR A 3 -19.29 10.13 -23.90
N THR A 4 -19.24 8.92 -23.36
CA THR A 4 -18.23 8.55 -22.37
C THR A 4 -16.86 8.42 -23.04
N MET A 5 -15.88 9.18 -22.59
CA MET A 5 -14.50 9.06 -23.06
C MET A 5 -13.88 7.76 -22.53
N ARG A 6 -13.14 7.05 -23.36
CA ARG A 6 -12.48 5.79 -23.03
C ARG A 6 -10.96 5.89 -23.12
N SER A 7 -10.44 7.02 -23.57
CA SER A 7 -9.00 7.28 -23.73
C SER A 7 -8.62 8.63 -23.12
N GLY A 8 -7.33 8.88 -22.97
CA GLY A 8 -6.82 10.14 -22.44
C GLY A 8 -7.06 10.37 -20.93
N ALA A 9 -7.39 9.32 -20.21
CA ALA A 9 -7.51 9.37 -18.75
C ALA A 9 -6.13 9.30 -18.10
N SER A 10 -5.93 10.11 -17.06
CA SER A 10 -4.65 10.23 -16.34
C SER A 10 -4.68 9.47 -15.01
N TYR A 11 -5.03 8.19 -15.04
CA TYR A 11 -4.98 7.32 -13.86
C TYR A 11 -4.45 5.94 -14.23
N SER A 12 -3.84 5.28 -13.26
CA SER A 12 -3.33 3.92 -13.40
C SER A 12 -4.36 2.89 -12.93
N THR A 13 -4.31 1.70 -13.51
CA THR A 13 -5.01 0.50 -13.02
C THR A 13 -4.07 -0.43 -12.26
N TRP A 14 -2.89 0.02 -11.95
CA TRP A 14 -1.80 -0.77 -11.37
C TRP A 14 -1.92 -1.01 -9.86
N TRP A 15 -2.59 -0.15 -9.15
CA TRP A 15 -2.67 -0.22 -7.69
C TRP A 15 -3.68 -1.25 -7.19
N ASN A 16 -3.22 -2.21 -6.36
CA ASN A 16 -4.04 -3.29 -5.79
C ASN A 16 -5.01 -2.82 -4.68
N GLY A 17 -4.70 -1.73 -4.00
CA GLY A 17 -5.48 -1.19 -2.88
C GLY A 17 -6.63 -0.26 -3.29
N GLY A 18 -6.74 0.10 -4.57
CA GLY A 18 -7.81 0.97 -5.08
C GLY A 18 -9.15 0.27 -5.17
N LEU A 19 -10.22 0.95 -4.77
CA LEU A 19 -11.58 0.41 -4.83
C LEU A 19 -11.97 -0.10 -6.23
N ARG A 20 -11.52 0.58 -7.28
CA ARG A 20 -11.79 0.17 -8.68
C ARG A 20 -10.84 -0.91 -9.20
N THR A 21 -9.64 -1.03 -8.64
CA THR A 21 -8.57 -1.89 -9.15
C THR A 21 -8.42 -3.20 -8.39
N THR A 22 -8.70 -3.21 -7.09
CA THR A 22 -8.71 -4.45 -6.29
C THR A 22 -9.62 -5.56 -6.89
N PRO A 23 -10.76 -5.25 -7.54
CA PRO A 23 -11.58 -6.25 -8.22
C PRO A 23 -10.82 -7.04 -9.30
N TYR A 24 -9.87 -6.43 -10.01
CA TYR A 24 -9.11 -7.12 -11.07
C TYR A 24 -8.30 -8.30 -10.54
N PHE A 25 -7.81 -8.19 -9.32
CA PHE A 25 -7.04 -9.24 -8.63
C PHE A 25 -7.92 -10.34 -8.04
N LYS A 26 -9.24 -10.16 -8.05
CA LYS A 26 -10.23 -11.02 -7.38
C LYS A 26 -11.31 -11.54 -8.34
N ASN A 27 -10.95 -11.75 -9.61
CA ASN A 27 -11.82 -12.31 -10.64
C ASN A 27 -13.08 -11.47 -10.91
N MET A 28 -13.02 -10.17 -10.70
CA MET A 28 -14.14 -9.24 -10.89
C MET A 28 -13.80 -8.17 -11.93
N ILE A 29 -14.83 -7.51 -12.44
CA ILE A 29 -14.70 -6.34 -13.30
C ILE A 29 -14.74 -5.10 -12.44
N GLY A 30 -13.66 -4.31 -12.45
CA GLY A 30 -13.63 -2.98 -11.85
C GLY A 30 -13.91 -1.91 -12.90
N LEU A 31 -14.74 -0.95 -12.56
CA LEU A 31 -15.09 0.18 -13.40
C LEU A 31 -14.93 1.48 -12.63
N LEU A 32 -14.32 2.47 -13.26
CA LEU A 32 -14.31 3.85 -12.80
C LEU A 32 -15.14 4.70 -13.77
N THR A 33 -16.14 5.37 -13.25
CA THR A 33 -16.90 6.39 -13.97
C THR A 33 -16.70 7.72 -13.28
N GLU A 34 -16.24 8.72 -14.03
CA GLU A 34 -16.02 10.06 -13.49
C GLU A 34 -16.80 11.11 -14.27
N THR A 35 -17.36 12.03 -13.54
CA THR A 35 -18.01 13.24 -14.06
C THR A 35 -17.51 14.45 -13.29
N ILE A 36 -17.91 15.67 -13.72
CA ILE A 36 -17.57 16.89 -12.99
C ILE A 36 -18.24 16.86 -11.62
N GLY A 37 -17.42 16.84 -10.54
CA GLY A 37 -17.88 16.76 -9.15
C GLY A 37 -18.10 18.12 -8.46
N HIS A 38 -17.97 19.25 -9.17
CA HIS A 38 -18.07 20.56 -8.55
C HIS A 38 -19.54 20.91 -8.23
N PRO A 39 -19.86 21.34 -7.00
CA PRO A 39 -21.25 21.57 -6.55
C PRO A 39 -21.89 22.82 -7.16
N THR A 40 -21.11 23.78 -7.64
CA THR A 40 -21.61 25.01 -8.26
C THR A 40 -21.60 24.90 -9.79
N PRO A 41 -22.44 25.62 -10.50
CA PRO A 41 -22.39 25.68 -11.96
C PRO A 41 -20.99 26.07 -12.45
N MET A 42 -20.54 25.37 -13.51
CA MET A 42 -19.28 25.63 -14.18
C MET A 42 -19.54 25.95 -15.64
N GLU A 43 -18.71 26.79 -16.24
CA GLU A 43 -18.72 27.03 -17.68
C GLU A 43 -17.73 26.02 -18.33
N ILE A 44 -18.24 25.20 -19.24
CA ILE A 44 -17.42 24.30 -20.05
C ILE A 44 -16.92 25.09 -21.27
N PRO A 45 -15.61 25.35 -21.36
CA PRO A 45 -15.05 26.07 -22.49
C PRO A 45 -15.03 25.22 -23.75
N PHE A 46 -15.02 25.87 -24.92
CA PHE A 46 -14.78 25.16 -26.18
C PHE A 46 -13.32 24.76 -26.30
N ILE A 47 -13.07 23.43 -26.34
CA ILE A 47 -11.76 22.83 -26.57
C ILE A 47 -11.88 21.89 -27.77
N PRO A 48 -11.39 22.27 -28.96
CA PRO A 48 -11.59 21.49 -30.19
C PRO A 48 -11.17 20.03 -30.07
N SER A 49 -10.03 19.76 -29.43
CA SER A 49 -9.52 18.39 -29.25
C SER A 49 -10.38 17.48 -28.35
N ARG A 50 -11.37 18.04 -27.66
CA ARG A 50 -12.27 17.32 -26.74
C ARG A 50 -13.74 17.42 -27.13
N GLN A 51 -14.10 18.34 -28.01
CA GLN A 51 -15.49 18.70 -28.33
C GLN A 51 -15.80 18.64 -29.83
N MET A 52 -14.83 18.26 -30.67
CA MET A 52 -15.13 17.88 -32.05
C MET A 52 -15.42 16.39 -32.10
N PRO A 53 -16.46 15.95 -32.84
CA PRO A 53 -16.74 14.54 -33.05
C PRO A 53 -15.53 13.78 -33.62
N MET A 54 -15.15 12.69 -32.94
CA MET A 54 -14.05 11.82 -33.37
C MET A 54 -14.35 10.38 -32.93
N GLY A 55 -13.50 9.41 -33.30
CA GLY A 55 -13.73 7.99 -33.02
C GLY A 55 -13.99 7.67 -31.55
N ASP A 56 -13.26 8.31 -30.63
CA ASP A 56 -13.43 8.11 -29.18
C ASP A 56 -14.53 8.99 -28.57
N ILE A 57 -14.91 10.07 -29.26
CA ILE A 57 -15.90 11.05 -28.79
C ILE A 57 -16.88 11.35 -29.94
N PRO A 58 -17.74 10.39 -30.33
CA PRO A 58 -18.68 10.60 -31.41
C PRO A 58 -19.79 11.63 -31.10
N LEU A 59 -20.13 11.82 -29.84
CA LEU A 59 -21.12 12.80 -29.36
C LEU A 59 -20.55 13.62 -28.24
N PRO A 60 -19.69 14.61 -28.50
CA PRO A 60 -19.10 15.45 -27.49
C PRO A 60 -20.16 16.29 -26.76
N ILE A 61 -19.84 16.74 -25.55
CA ILE A 61 -20.65 17.68 -24.81
C ILE A 61 -20.44 19.07 -25.41
N GLU A 62 -21.52 19.79 -25.64
CA GLU A 62 -21.47 21.17 -26.11
C GLU A 62 -20.87 22.12 -25.05
N PRO A 63 -20.11 23.14 -25.45
CA PRO A 63 -19.68 24.21 -24.54
C PRO A 63 -20.88 24.90 -23.91
N GLY A 64 -20.70 25.37 -22.66
CA GLY A 64 -21.74 26.08 -21.95
C GLY A 64 -21.85 25.74 -20.49
N PRO A 65 -22.92 26.16 -19.80
CA PRO A 65 -23.08 25.96 -18.37
C PRO A 65 -23.30 24.46 -18.05
N TRP A 66 -22.54 23.97 -17.07
CA TRP A 66 -22.67 22.63 -16.50
C TRP A 66 -23.12 22.74 -15.06
N HIS A 67 -24.25 22.13 -14.74
CA HIS A 67 -24.79 22.06 -13.40
C HIS A 67 -24.53 20.69 -12.77
N PHE A 68 -24.33 20.64 -11.46
CA PHE A 68 -24.07 19.39 -10.72
C PHE A 68 -25.17 18.32 -10.94
N ARG A 69 -26.39 18.74 -11.16
CA ARG A 69 -27.49 17.84 -11.53
C ARG A 69 -27.17 17.01 -12.77
N GLN A 70 -26.51 17.59 -13.77
CA GLN A 70 -26.12 16.86 -14.99
C GLN A 70 -25.12 15.74 -14.65
N SER A 71 -24.16 15.99 -13.76
CA SER A 71 -23.24 14.96 -13.26
C SER A 71 -23.97 13.81 -12.58
N ILE A 72 -24.97 14.12 -11.75
CA ILE A 72 -25.82 13.10 -11.10
C ILE A 72 -26.59 12.28 -12.14
N GLU A 73 -27.21 12.92 -13.12
CA GLU A 73 -27.98 12.24 -14.18
C GLU A 73 -27.10 11.34 -15.06
N TYR A 74 -25.87 11.79 -15.37
CA TYR A 74 -24.89 10.97 -16.09
C TYR A 74 -24.44 9.75 -15.25
N SER A 75 -24.12 9.97 -13.98
CA SER A 75 -23.73 8.88 -13.06
C SER A 75 -24.85 7.85 -12.89
N GLN A 76 -26.09 8.28 -12.72
CA GLN A 76 -27.24 7.40 -12.67
C GLN A 76 -27.41 6.60 -13.96
N THR A 77 -27.30 7.26 -15.12
CA THR A 77 -27.41 6.60 -16.41
C THR A 77 -26.31 5.54 -16.60
N ALA A 78 -25.07 5.84 -16.21
CA ALA A 78 -23.97 4.89 -16.25
C ALA A 78 -24.23 3.68 -15.35
N ASN A 79 -24.68 3.91 -14.10
CA ASN A 79 -25.03 2.84 -13.17
C ASN A 79 -26.16 1.95 -13.68
N TRP A 80 -27.21 2.55 -14.26
CA TRP A 80 -28.31 1.78 -14.88
C TRP A 80 -27.81 0.93 -16.04
N ALA A 81 -26.91 1.45 -16.87
CA ALA A 81 -26.33 0.70 -17.98
C ALA A 81 -25.49 -0.49 -17.50
N VAL A 82 -24.71 -0.32 -16.42
CA VAL A 82 -23.95 -1.41 -15.80
C VAL A 82 -24.86 -2.49 -15.24
N MET A 83 -25.91 -2.11 -14.51
CA MET A 83 -26.88 -3.07 -13.96
C MET A 83 -27.64 -3.82 -15.05
N ASP A 84 -28.09 -3.13 -16.10
CA ASP A 84 -28.76 -3.74 -17.23
C ASP A 84 -27.82 -4.71 -18.00
N PHE A 85 -26.57 -4.32 -18.21
CA PHE A 85 -25.57 -5.19 -18.81
C PHE A 85 -25.33 -6.44 -17.95
N ALA A 86 -25.13 -6.27 -16.64
CA ALA A 86 -24.91 -7.36 -15.72
C ALA A 86 -26.12 -8.33 -15.68
N SER A 87 -27.33 -7.78 -15.65
CA SER A 87 -28.56 -8.57 -15.64
C SER A 87 -28.72 -9.41 -16.92
N ARG A 88 -28.45 -8.82 -18.09
CA ARG A 88 -28.59 -9.55 -19.37
C ARG A 88 -27.48 -10.54 -19.64
N ASN A 89 -26.33 -10.41 -18.95
CA ASN A 89 -25.17 -11.27 -19.16
C ASN A 89 -24.79 -12.06 -17.89
N SER A 90 -25.72 -12.21 -16.95
CA SER A 90 -25.45 -12.81 -15.64
C SER A 90 -24.78 -14.17 -15.71
N ASP A 91 -25.32 -15.09 -16.53
CA ASP A 91 -24.79 -16.44 -16.67
C ASP A 91 -23.35 -16.44 -17.20
N HIS A 92 -23.08 -15.58 -18.18
CA HIS A 92 -21.75 -15.44 -18.77
C HIS A 92 -20.74 -14.82 -17.78
N LEU A 93 -21.15 -13.80 -17.04
CA LEU A 93 -20.31 -13.15 -16.05
C LEU A 93 -19.99 -14.09 -14.87
N LEU A 94 -21.00 -14.82 -14.36
CA LEU A 94 -20.80 -15.80 -13.29
C LEU A 94 -19.90 -16.95 -13.73
N MET A 95 -20.12 -17.46 -14.97
CA MET A 95 -19.23 -18.47 -15.55
C MET A 95 -17.80 -18.00 -15.67
N ASN A 96 -17.58 -16.74 -16.05
CA ASN A 96 -16.24 -16.17 -16.16
C ASN A 96 -15.56 -16.05 -14.78
N ILE A 97 -16.29 -15.62 -13.74
CA ILE A 97 -15.77 -15.55 -12.36
C ILE A 97 -15.29 -16.96 -11.93
N TRP A 98 -16.15 -17.94 -12.10
CA TRP A 98 -15.82 -19.34 -11.78
C TRP A 98 -14.61 -19.84 -12.58
N GLN A 99 -14.57 -19.58 -13.89
CA GLN A 99 -13.48 -20.03 -14.77
C GLN A 99 -12.15 -19.38 -14.39
N MET A 100 -12.15 -18.07 -14.12
CA MET A 100 -10.93 -17.34 -13.70
C MET A 100 -10.42 -17.88 -12.35
N GLY A 101 -11.31 -18.09 -11.39
CA GLY A 101 -10.94 -18.69 -10.10
C GLY A 101 -10.38 -20.10 -10.26
N THR A 102 -11.03 -20.94 -11.05
CA THR A 102 -10.56 -22.31 -11.34
C THR A 102 -9.19 -22.31 -12.03
N ASN A 103 -9.00 -21.43 -13.01
CA ASN A 103 -7.69 -21.27 -13.69
C ASN A 103 -6.60 -20.82 -12.73
N SER A 104 -6.91 -19.93 -11.79
CA SER A 104 -5.97 -19.45 -10.76
C SER A 104 -5.55 -20.59 -9.83
N ILE A 105 -6.51 -21.41 -9.36
CA ILE A 105 -6.24 -22.59 -8.53
C ILE A 105 -5.33 -23.57 -9.29
N GLN A 106 -5.68 -23.92 -10.54
CA GLN A 106 -4.89 -24.84 -11.36
C GLN A 106 -3.47 -24.34 -11.61
N ARG A 107 -3.29 -23.04 -11.86
CA ARG A 107 -1.94 -22.44 -12.00
C ARG A 107 -1.12 -22.55 -10.72
N GLY A 108 -1.75 -22.41 -9.57
CA GLY A 108 -1.08 -22.58 -8.29
C GLY A 108 -0.66 -24.02 -8.00
N ASP A 109 -1.32 -25.01 -8.61
CA ASP A 109 -1.01 -26.44 -8.47
C ASP A 109 0.00 -26.98 -9.47
N THR A 110 0.39 -26.19 -10.47
CA THR A 110 1.30 -26.63 -11.53
C THR A 110 2.45 -25.62 -11.69
N ASP A 111 3.53 -26.07 -12.32
CA ASP A 111 4.60 -25.15 -12.70
C ASP A 111 4.09 -24.19 -13.75
N SER A 112 4.23 -22.91 -13.47
CA SER A 112 3.83 -21.81 -14.35
C SER A 112 4.86 -20.70 -14.32
N TRP A 113 4.84 -19.86 -15.34
CA TRP A 113 5.71 -18.70 -15.47
C TRP A 113 4.87 -17.51 -15.92
N THR A 114 4.94 -16.44 -15.17
CA THR A 114 4.37 -15.14 -15.54
C THR A 114 5.46 -14.31 -16.19
N THR A 115 5.61 -14.47 -17.50
CA THR A 115 6.64 -13.76 -18.27
C THR A 115 6.29 -12.30 -18.44
N LEU A 116 7.19 -11.42 -18.06
CA LEU A 116 7.04 -9.97 -18.12
C LEU A 116 7.69 -9.39 -19.38
N PRO A 117 7.22 -8.23 -19.90
CA PRO A 117 7.77 -7.63 -21.11
C PRO A 117 9.28 -7.40 -21.07
N PHE A 118 9.82 -6.94 -19.96
CA PHE A 118 11.26 -6.69 -19.85
C PHE A 118 12.10 -7.97 -19.90
N GLU A 119 11.57 -9.12 -19.47
CA GLU A 119 12.23 -10.42 -19.59
C GLU A 119 12.30 -10.87 -21.05
N ILE A 120 11.24 -10.59 -21.80
CA ILE A 120 11.21 -10.81 -23.25
C ILE A 120 12.27 -9.96 -23.94
N ASP A 121 12.36 -8.67 -23.57
CA ASP A 121 13.35 -7.74 -24.13
C ASP A 121 14.78 -8.19 -23.79
N ALA A 122 15.05 -8.55 -22.53
CA ALA A 122 16.35 -9.06 -22.09
C ALA A 122 16.72 -10.38 -22.78
N ALA A 123 15.76 -11.28 -22.96
CA ALA A 123 15.97 -12.51 -23.73
C ALA A 123 16.28 -12.21 -25.20
N ALA A 124 15.57 -11.24 -25.81
CA ALA A 124 15.82 -10.82 -27.18
C ALA A 124 17.23 -10.21 -27.35
N GLU A 125 17.70 -9.41 -26.42
CA GLU A 125 19.05 -8.83 -26.43
C GLU A 125 20.14 -9.89 -26.26
N SER A 126 19.83 -11.00 -25.57
CA SER A 126 20.79 -12.10 -25.37
C SER A 126 20.92 -13.02 -26.58
N MET A 127 20.07 -12.89 -27.59
CA MET A 127 19.99 -13.75 -28.77
C MET A 127 19.91 -12.95 -30.07
N ASP A 128 20.79 -13.23 -31.04
CA ASP A 128 20.70 -12.62 -32.38
C ASP A 128 19.47 -13.14 -33.15
N ARG A 129 19.22 -14.46 -33.13
CA ARG A 129 18.03 -15.12 -33.66
C ARG A 129 17.77 -16.40 -32.87
N GLY A 130 16.73 -16.43 -32.05
CA GLY A 130 16.37 -17.60 -31.27
C GLY A 130 15.32 -18.47 -31.96
N THR A 131 15.43 -19.79 -31.84
CA THR A 131 14.33 -20.72 -32.07
C THR A 131 13.31 -20.67 -30.94
N ARG A 132 12.12 -21.25 -31.15
CA ARG A 132 11.13 -21.38 -30.05
C ARG A 132 11.72 -22.06 -28.83
N ALA A 133 12.54 -23.09 -29.03
CA ALA A 133 13.19 -23.81 -27.93
C ALA A 133 14.18 -22.95 -27.15
N ASP A 134 14.89 -22.03 -27.81
CA ASP A 134 15.80 -21.09 -27.14
C ASP A 134 15.03 -20.09 -26.27
N TRP A 135 13.92 -19.56 -26.78
CA TRP A 135 13.02 -18.71 -26.02
C TRP A 135 12.42 -19.42 -24.80
N GLU A 136 11.90 -20.65 -25.00
CA GLU A 136 11.35 -21.44 -23.91
C GLU A 136 12.41 -21.77 -22.84
N ARG A 137 13.63 -22.04 -23.23
CA ARG A 137 14.74 -22.32 -22.31
C ARG A 137 15.09 -21.10 -21.43
N ILE A 138 15.04 -19.91 -21.99
CA ILE A 138 15.34 -18.67 -21.25
C ILE A 138 14.16 -18.22 -20.41
N LEU A 139 12.96 -18.15 -21.00
CA LEU A 139 11.77 -17.61 -20.34
C LEU A 139 11.04 -18.61 -19.44
N ARG A 140 11.53 -19.86 -19.36
CA ARG A 140 10.98 -20.90 -18.50
C ARG A 140 12.08 -21.59 -17.70
N ASP A 141 13.04 -20.81 -17.26
CA ASP A 141 14.02 -21.33 -16.30
C ASP A 141 13.30 -21.80 -15.05
N PRO A 142 13.62 -23.01 -14.53
CA PRO A 142 12.97 -23.53 -13.32
C PRO A 142 13.12 -22.62 -12.09
N THR A 143 14.15 -21.80 -12.03
CA THR A 143 14.37 -20.85 -10.92
C THR A 143 13.40 -19.67 -10.97
N ASP A 144 12.88 -19.34 -12.18
CA ASP A 144 11.97 -18.22 -12.40
C ASP A 144 10.49 -18.65 -12.39
N ARG A 145 10.21 -19.89 -11.95
CA ARG A 145 8.82 -20.35 -11.79
C ARG A 145 8.03 -19.46 -10.85
N ASP A 146 6.76 -19.29 -11.17
CA ASP A 146 5.82 -18.70 -10.25
C ASP A 146 5.75 -19.48 -8.94
N PRO A 147 5.57 -18.81 -7.79
CA PRO A 147 5.53 -19.50 -6.51
C PRO A 147 4.29 -20.39 -6.37
N ARG A 148 4.50 -21.53 -5.72
CA ARG A 148 3.45 -22.42 -5.23
C ARG A 148 2.84 -21.91 -3.94
N GLY A 149 3.56 -21.06 -3.23
CA GLY A 149 3.12 -20.39 -2.02
C GLY A 149 4.23 -19.64 -1.32
N PHE A 150 3.88 -19.12 -0.16
CA PHE A 150 4.76 -18.34 0.69
C PHE A 150 4.63 -18.82 2.12
N VAL A 151 5.75 -18.81 2.85
CA VAL A 151 5.80 -19.10 4.27
C VAL A 151 6.22 -17.85 5.01
N ILE A 152 5.49 -17.47 6.06
CA ILE A 152 5.78 -16.36 6.95
C ILE A 152 6.19 -16.98 8.29
N PRO A 153 7.49 -16.99 8.66
CA PRO A 153 7.99 -17.62 9.87
C PRO A 153 7.43 -16.99 11.14
N ALA A 154 7.10 -17.81 12.15
CA ALA A 154 6.60 -17.33 13.44
C ALA A 154 7.70 -16.83 14.38
N ASP A 155 8.95 -17.17 14.11
CA ASP A 155 10.13 -16.80 14.89
C ASP A 155 10.87 -15.55 14.36
N GLN A 156 10.29 -14.88 13.37
CA GLN A 156 10.82 -13.59 12.90
C GLN A 156 10.71 -12.51 13.98
N ARG A 157 11.62 -11.54 13.92
CA ARG A 157 11.78 -10.51 14.94
C ARG A 157 10.49 -9.72 15.21
N ASP A 158 9.89 -9.16 14.15
CA ASP A 158 8.62 -8.42 14.25
C ASP A 158 7.44 -9.23 13.75
N PHE A 159 7.15 -10.33 14.45
CA PHE A 159 6.02 -11.17 14.12
C PHE A 159 4.67 -10.46 14.26
N LEU A 160 4.56 -9.43 15.11
CA LEU A 160 3.33 -8.66 15.26
C LEU A 160 3.02 -7.85 14.00
N THR A 161 4.04 -7.27 13.35
CA THR A 161 3.88 -6.63 12.03
C THR A 161 3.54 -7.66 10.94
N ALA A 162 4.16 -8.86 10.97
CA ALA A 162 3.79 -9.93 10.07
C ALA A 162 2.32 -10.36 10.23
N MET A 163 1.81 -10.38 11.45
CA MET A 163 0.38 -10.65 11.70
C MET A 163 -0.56 -9.57 11.15
N LYS A 164 -0.16 -8.29 11.19
CA LYS A 164 -0.92 -7.20 10.55
C LYS A 164 -1.00 -7.41 9.04
N PHE A 165 0.09 -7.88 8.43
CA PHE A 165 0.08 -8.26 7.02
C PHE A 165 -0.83 -9.46 6.76
N VAL A 166 -0.74 -10.52 7.56
CA VAL A 166 -1.65 -11.69 7.47
C VAL A 166 -3.11 -11.24 7.59
N ASN A 167 -3.42 -10.37 8.53
CA ASN A 167 -4.77 -9.83 8.68
C ASN A 167 -5.22 -9.03 7.46
N THR A 168 -4.32 -8.32 6.80
CA THR A 168 -4.62 -7.65 5.53
C THR A 168 -4.99 -8.68 4.44
N LEU A 169 -4.30 -9.80 4.36
CA LEU A 169 -4.62 -10.88 3.42
C LEU A 169 -5.99 -11.51 3.73
N LEU A 170 -6.23 -11.89 4.99
CA LEU A 170 -7.50 -12.46 5.45
C LEU A 170 -8.68 -11.52 5.15
N TYR A 171 -8.54 -10.25 5.50
CA TYR A 171 -9.56 -9.22 5.25
C TYR A 171 -9.86 -9.03 3.76
N ASN A 172 -8.89 -9.30 2.90
CA ASN A 172 -9.03 -9.29 1.45
C ASN A 172 -9.52 -10.61 0.85
N GLY A 173 -9.85 -11.60 1.68
CA GLY A 173 -10.40 -12.89 1.25
C GLY A 173 -9.36 -13.86 0.70
N VAL A 174 -8.11 -13.71 1.10
CA VAL A 174 -7.04 -14.69 0.79
C VAL A 174 -7.10 -15.83 1.80
N ASP A 175 -7.03 -17.06 1.31
CA ASP A 175 -6.92 -18.25 2.16
C ASP A 175 -5.52 -18.31 2.76
N VAL A 176 -5.45 -18.17 4.08
CA VAL A 176 -4.22 -18.25 4.86
C VAL A 176 -4.30 -19.46 5.79
N HIS A 177 -3.24 -20.22 5.88
CA HIS A 177 -3.13 -21.36 6.80
C HIS A 177 -2.16 -21.04 7.92
N ARG A 178 -2.35 -21.70 9.06
CA ARG A 178 -1.43 -21.66 10.19
C ARG A 178 -0.88 -23.07 10.44
N ALA A 179 0.44 -23.15 10.63
CA ALA A 179 1.09 -24.41 10.98
C ALA A 179 0.78 -24.82 12.43
N THR A 180 0.30 -26.04 12.64
CA THR A 180 -0.05 -26.60 13.96
C THR A 180 1.11 -27.35 14.61
N ALA A 181 2.17 -27.65 13.84
CA ALA A 181 3.41 -28.25 14.30
C ALA A 181 4.58 -27.72 13.45
N ASP A 182 5.80 -27.95 13.90
CA ASP A 182 7.01 -27.65 13.11
C ASP A 182 6.98 -28.43 11.80
N PHE A 183 7.48 -27.82 10.73
CA PHE A 183 7.49 -28.43 9.39
C PHE A 183 8.72 -27.99 8.60
N MET A 184 8.97 -28.67 7.48
CA MET A 184 10.07 -28.34 6.57
C MET A 184 9.54 -28.15 5.15
N VAL A 185 10.03 -27.10 4.48
CA VAL A 185 9.76 -26.82 3.07
C VAL A 185 11.03 -26.29 2.41
N GLY A 186 11.38 -26.80 1.24
CA GLY A 186 12.55 -26.33 0.48
C GLY A 186 13.90 -26.58 1.17
N GLY A 187 13.95 -27.39 2.23
CA GLY A 187 15.14 -27.62 3.06
C GLY A 187 15.22 -26.69 4.28
N GLU A 188 14.34 -25.73 4.41
CA GLU A 188 14.22 -24.82 5.55
C GLU A 188 13.21 -25.37 6.58
N SER A 189 13.44 -25.08 7.86
CA SER A 189 12.61 -25.50 8.99
C SER A 189 11.84 -24.32 9.55
N TYR A 190 10.54 -24.51 9.77
CA TYR A 190 9.65 -23.48 10.27
C TYR A 190 8.94 -23.96 11.54
N PRO A 191 8.82 -23.09 12.56
CA PRO A 191 8.16 -23.46 13.80
C PRO A 191 6.63 -23.50 13.64
N ALA A 192 5.99 -24.23 14.55
CA ALA A 192 4.54 -24.14 14.74
C ALA A 192 4.10 -22.70 14.95
N GLY A 193 2.96 -22.34 14.38
CA GLY A 193 2.46 -20.95 14.42
C GLY A 193 2.86 -20.11 13.21
N SER A 194 3.79 -20.56 12.35
CA SER A 194 4.10 -19.92 11.06
C SER A 194 2.87 -19.90 10.16
N TYR A 195 2.73 -18.86 9.34
CA TYR A 195 1.64 -18.75 8.38
C TYR A 195 2.07 -19.20 7.00
N VAL A 196 1.13 -19.82 6.29
CA VAL A 196 1.33 -20.35 4.94
C VAL A 196 0.25 -19.82 4.02
N VAL A 197 0.65 -19.19 2.92
CA VAL A 197 -0.23 -18.69 1.88
C VAL A 197 0.04 -19.48 0.60
N LYS A 198 -0.85 -20.41 0.27
CA LYS A 198 -0.70 -21.24 -0.93
C LYS A 198 -1.13 -20.48 -2.18
N GLY A 199 -0.43 -20.71 -3.31
CA GLY A 199 -0.74 -20.11 -4.59
C GLY A 199 -1.96 -20.70 -5.30
N ASN A 200 -2.41 -21.89 -4.88
CA ASN A 200 -3.54 -22.63 -5.48
C ASN A 200 -4.89 -22.18 -4.92
N GLN A 201 -5.17 -20.90 -5.01
CA GLN A 201 -6.43 -20.31 -4.56
C GLN A 201 -7.01 -19.34 -5.60
N ALA A 202 -8.31 -19.04 -5.49
CA ALA A 202 -9.03 -18.24 -6.48
C ALA A 202 -8.45 -16.82 -6.63
N PHE A 203 -7.95 -16.23 -5.54
CA PHE A 203 -7.35 -14.89 -5.53
C PHE A 203 -5.82 -14.92 -5.67
N ARG A 204 -5.27 -15.95 -6.32
CA ARG A 204 -3.85 -16.03 -6.65
C ARG A 204 -3.26 -14.73 -7.22
N PRO A 205 -3.91 -13.99 -8.15
CA PRO A 205 -3.37 -12.73 -8.63
C PRO A 205 -3.12 -11.71 -7.51
N HIS A 206 -4.01 -11.64 -6.51
CA HIS A 206 -3.83 -10.78 -5.35
C HIS A 206 -2.69 -11.26 -4.45
N VAL A 207 -2.57 -12.57 -4.23
CA VAL A 207 -1.45 -13.16 -3.48
C VAL A 207 -0.11 -12.77 -4.11
N LEU A 208 0.03 -12.96 -5.42
CA LEU A 208 1.26 -12.60 -6.12
C LEU A 208 1.56 -11.11 -6.00
N ASP A 209 0.55 -10.27 -6.14
CA ASP A 209 0.72 -8.81 -6.06
C ASP A 209 1.17 -8.33 -4.67
N MET A 210 0.78 -9.05 -3.61
CA MET A 210 1.15 -8.74 -2.23
C MET A 210 2.57 -9.18 -1.86
N PHE A 211 3.12 -10.21 -2.51
CA PHE A 211 4.41 -10.79 -2.18
C PHE A 211 5.49 -10.59 -3.24
N GLU A 212 5.14 -10.67 -4.54
CA GLU A 212 6.12 -10.58 -5.63
C GLU A 212 6.49 -9.13 -5.95
N LYS A 213 7.71 -8.94 -6.42
CA LYS A 213 8.19 -7.60 -6.80
C LYS A 213 7.36 -7.01 -7.93
N GLN A 214 6.93 -5.78 -7.78
CA GLN A 214 6.24 -5.05 -8.82
C GLN A 214 7.23 -4.57 -9.89
N GLN A 215 6.84 -4.76 -11.16
CA GLN A 215 7.63 -4.38 -12.32
C GLN A 215 6.83 -3.36 -13.14
N HIS A 216 6.90 -2.08 -12.74
CA HIS A 216 6.23 -1.03 -13.49
C HIS A 216 6.83 -0.89 -14.88
N PRO A 217 6.03 -0.81 -15.95
CA PRO A 217 6.54 -0.65 -17.31
C PRO A 217 7.41 0.60 -17.49
N ASN A 218 8.39 0.52 -18.37
CA ASN A 218 9.11 1.70 -18.85
C ASN A 218 8.17 2.55 -19.69
N ASP A 219 7.43 3.44 -19.05
CA ASP A 219 6.46 4.31 -19.70
C ASP A 219 7.07 5.70 -19.92
N PHE A 220 7.48 5.94 -21.17
CA PHE A 220 8.01 7.22 -21.62
C PHE A 220 7.12 7.77 -22.73
N ALA A 221 6.76 9.03 -22.66
CA ALA A 221 5.97 9.68 -23.70
C ALA A 221 6.67 9.70 -25.07
N PHE A 222 8.00 9.73 -25.08
CA PHE A 222 8.88 9.62 -26.26
C PHE A 222 10.30 9.27 -25.83
N PRO A 223 11.17 8.75 -26.72
CA PRO A 223 12.57 8.46 -26.39
C PRO A 223 13.30 9.65 -25.79
N GLY A 224 13.86 9.49 -24.59
CA GLY A 224 14.56 10.55 -23.85
C GLY A 224 13.63 11.45 -22.99
N ALA A 225 12.32 11.21 -22.96
CA ALA A 225 11.42 11.85 -22.00
C ALA A 225 11.71 11.34 -20.57
N PRO A 226 11.34 12.10 -19.53
CA PRO A 226 11.31 11.57 -18.18
C PRO A 226 10.28 10.42 -18.10
N PRO A 227 10.52 9.40 -17.24
CA PRO A 227 9.57 8.31 -17.06
C PRO A 227 8.24 8.82 -16.50
N THR A 228 7.14 8.20 -16.92
CA THR A 228 5.83 8.44 -16.32
C THR A 228 5.79 7.78 -14.94
N ALA A 229 5.64 8.58 -13.89
CA ALA A 229 5.52 8.04 -12.55
C ALA A 229 4.24 7.18 -12.42
N PRO A 230 4.25 6.10 -11.62
CA PRO A 230 3.04 5.39 -11.29
C PRO A 230 2.04 6.32 -10.59
N TYR A 231 0.76 6.04 -10.76
CA TYR A 231 -0.30 6.84 -10.12
C TYR A 231 -0.25 6.71 -8.59
N ASP A 232 -0.10 5.48 -8.12
CA ASP A 232 0.04 5.14 -6.72
C ASP A 232 0.83 3.85 -6.59
N ASN A 233 1.71 3.76 -5.60
CA ASN A 233 2.51 2.57 -5.30
C ASN A 233 2.30 2.07 -3.87
N THR A 234 1.39 2.67 -3.13
CA THR A 234 1.04 2.24 -1.78
C THR A 234 0.51 0.81 -1.81
N GLY A 235 1.10 -0.06 -1.03
CA GLY A 235 0.73 -1.48 -0.97
C GLY A 235 1.26 -2.35 -2.13
N TRP A 236 2.10 -1.82 -3.01
CA TRP A 236 2.86 -2.65 -3.95
C TRP A 236 3.82 -3.55 -3.20
N THR A 237 3.74 -4.86 -3.43
CA THR A 237 4.56 -5.82 -2.68
C THR A 237 4.52 -5.50 -1.19
N LEU A 238 3.33 -5.50 -0.60
CA LEU A 238 3.11 -5.00 0.76
C LEU A 238 3.97 -5.72 1.79
N ALA A 239 4.26 -7.00 1.59
CA ALA A 239 5.16 -7.77 2.44
C ALA A 239 6.54 -7.09 2.61
N TRP A 240 7.10 -6.57 1.51
CA TRP A 240 8.37 -5.83 1.54
C TRP A 240 8.24 -4.45 2.17
N GLN A 241 7.16 -3.72 1.88
CA GLN A 241 6.93 -2.40 2.48
C GLN A 241 6.75 -2.47 3.99
N MET A 242 6.16 -3.54 4.49
CA MET A 242 6.00 -3.77 5.93
C MET A 242 7.25 -4.37 6.57
N GLY A 243 8.28 -4.74 5.79
CA GLY A 243 9.54 -5.28 6.31
C GLY A 243 9.39 -6.63 7.00
N ILE A 244 8.45 -7.47 6.55
CA ILE A 244 8.27 -8.80 7.10
C ILE A 244 9.18 -9.81 6.41
N ASP A 245 9.61 -10.83 7.16
CA ASP A 245 10.32 -11.97 6.61
C ASP A 245 9.33 -12.99 6.06
N PHE A 246 9.61 -13.47 4.85
CA PHE A 246 8.85 -14.54 4.21
C PHE A 246 9.69 -15.29 3.19
N ASP A 247 9.38 -16.57 2.99
CA ASP A 247 10.03 -17.41 2.01
C ASP A 247 9.11 -17.74 0.85
N ARG A 248 9.69 -17.63 -0.36
CA ARG A 248 9.04 -17.94 -1.63
C ARG A 248 9.26 -19.41 -1.97
N VAL A 249 8.19 -20.19 -2.00
CA VAL A 249 8.25 -21.63 -2.28
C VAL A 249 7.82 -21.91 -3.70
N VAL A 250 8.74 -22.46 -4.52
CA VAL A 250 8.49 -22.76 -5.94
C VAL A 250 8.11 -24.22 -6.20
N GLU A 251 8.37 -25.12 -5.27
CA GLU A 251 7.97 -26.53 -5.35
C GLU A 251 6.61 -26.74 -4.68
N GLY A 252 5.89 -27.74 -5.13
CA GLY A 252 4.66 -28.16 -4.45
C GLY A 252 4.96 -28.67 -3.05
N PHE A 253 4.22 -28.20 -2.06
CA PHE A 253 4.44 -28.56 -0.67
C PHE A 253 3.12 -28.74 0.10
N ASP A 254 3.20 -29.50 1.18
CA ASP A 254 2.13 -29.67 2.15
C ASP A 254 2.72 -29.85 3.55
N GLY A 255 1.86 -29.80 4.57
CA GLY A 255 2.30 -29.89 5.96
C GLY A 255 1.13 -29.88 6.95
N PRO A 256 1.43 -29.73 8.24
CA PRO A 256 0.42 -29.68 9.30
C PRO A 256 -0.27 -28.29 9.31
N PHE A 257 -0.99 -27.99 8.24
CA PHE A 257 -1.59 -26.69 8.01
C PHE A 257 -3.10 -26.70 8.25
N GLU A 258 -3.58 -25.78 9.07
CA GLU A 258 -5.00 -25.53 9.29
C GLU A 258 -5.40 -24.19 8.69
N LEU A 259 -6.52 -24.14 7.98
CA LEU A 259 -7.07 -22.90 7.44
C LEU A 259 -7.44 -21.96 8.60
N VAL A 260 -7.04 -20.72 8.51
CA VAL A 260 -7.51 -19.66 9.42
C VAL A 260 -8.91 -19.28 9.00
N ASP A 261 -9.89 -19.62 9.83
CA ASP A 261 -11.33 -19.50 9.52
C ASP A 261 -11.89 -18.11 9.91
N ASP A 262 -11.08 -17.27 10.54
CA ASP A 262 -11.44 -15.90 10.93
C ASP A 262 -10.94 -14.89 9.89
N ILE A 263 -11.65 -13.78 9.75
CA ILE A 263 -11.22 -12.64 8.93
C ILE A 263 -10.11 -11.81 9.58
N ILE A 264 -9.84 -12.03 10.85
CA ILE A 264 -8.74 -11.44 11.62
C ILE A 264 -8.18 -12.48 12.56
N SER A 265 -6.89 -12.73 12.49
CA SER A 265 -6.16 -13.55 13.45
C SER A 265 -5.69 -12.69 14.61
N ALA A 266 -6.05 -13.07 15.84
CA ALA A 266 -5.57 -12.37 17.02
C ALA A 266 -4.06 -12.62 17.23
N PRO A 267 -3.30 -11.61 17.71
CA PRO A 267 -1.92 -11.82 18.08
C PRO A 267 -1.80 -12.87 19.20
N PRO A 268 -0.71 -13.67 19.23
CA PRO A 268 -0.47 -14.55 20.33
C PRO A 268 -0.35 -13.72 21.62
N THR A 269 -0.84 -14.27 22.73
CA THR A 269 -0.63 -13.62 24.03
C THR A 269 0.86 -13.41 24.25
N GLY A 270 1.25 -12.19 24.53
CA GLY A 270 2.62 -11.84 24.88
C GLY A 270 3.03 -12.48 26.21
N MET A 271 4.28 -12.34 26.54
CA MET A 271 4.83 -12.93 27.76
C MET A 271 5.82 -12.00 28.45
N ILE A 272 5.96 -12.18 29.75
CA ILE A 272 7.00 -11.52 30.53
C ILE A 272 7.92 -12.65 31.03
N ALA A 273 9.14 -12.70 30.50
CA ALA A 273 10.19 -13.62 30.94
C ALA A 273 11.12 -12.94 31.96
N GLY A 274 12.11 -13.64 32.47
CA GLY A 274 13.17 -13.08 33.32
C GLY A 274 12.84 -12.95 34.81
N ALA A 275 13.32 -11.91 35.44
CA ALA A 275 13.28 -11.76 36.89
C ALA A 275 11.85 -11.50 37.42
N ALA A 276 11.43 -12.23 38.44
CA ALA A 276 10.12 -12.03 39.09
C ALA A 276 10.03 -10.69 39.86
N ASP A 277 11.17 -10.22 40.35
CA ASP A 277 11.37 -8.96 41.07
C ASP A 277 12.04 -7.89 40.18
N ALA A 278 11.69 -7.89 38.90
CA ALA A 278 12.21 -6.94 37.92
C ALA A 278 11.96 -5.50 38.34
N SER A 279 12.98 -4.64 38.22
CA SER A 279 12.85 -3.19 38.36
C SER A 279 12.51 -2.51 37.04
N GLY A 280 12.66 -3.21 35.92
CA GLY A 280 12.29 -2.75 34.59
C GLY A 280 12.30 -3.88 33.56
N TYR A 281 11.94 -3.57 32.35
CA TYR A 281 11.63 -4.54 31.31
C TYR A 281 12.28 -4.16 30.00
N LEU A 282 12.96 -5.11 29.37
CA LEU A 282 13.47 -4.98 28.01
C LEU A 282 12.40 -5.44 27.02
N VAL A 283 12.31 -4.74 25.90
CA VAL A 283 11.49 -5.08 24.74
C VAL A 283 12.28 -4.78 23.46
N ASP A 284 12.14 -5.64 22.48
CA ASP A 284 12.84 -5.48 21.20
C ASP A 284 12.34 -4.25 20.42
N HIS A 285 13.20 -3.74 19.54
CA HIS A 285 12.85 -2.65 18.62
C HIS A 285 11.97 -3.20 17.49
N ILE A 286 10.69 -3.29 17.76
CA ILE A 286 9.64 -3.65 16.81
C ILE A 286 8.60 -2.53 16.76
N ASN A 287 7.78 -2.48 15.73
CA ASN A 287 6.82 -1.40 15.57
C ASN A 287 5.91 -1.22 16.80
N ASP A 288 5.35 -2.28 17.35
CA ASP A 288 4.41 -2.18 18.47
C ASP A 288 5.09 -1.83 19.81
N ALA A 289 6.42 -1.89 19.87
CA ALA A 289 7.15 -1.44 21.07
C ALA A 289 7.00 0.08 21.33
N PHE A 290 6.75 0.88 20.29
CA PHE A 290 6.46 2.31 20.46
C PHE A 290 5.16 2.55 21.24
N ILE A 291 4.16 1.66 21.11
CA ILE A 291 2.95 1.69 21.94
C ILE A 291 3.32 1.49 23.42
N ALA A 292 4.24 0.55 23.70
CA ALA A 292 4.70 0.31 25.05
C ALA A 292 5.44 1.53 25.63
N VAL A 293 6.30 2.16 24.84
CA VAL A 293 6.98 3.41 25.25
C VAL A 293 5.96 4.49 25.61
N ASN A 294 5.03 4.79 24.69
CA ASN A 294 4.04 5.85 24.90
C ASN A 294 3.14 5.57 26.11
N ARG A 295 2.67 4.32 26.27
CA ARG A 295 1.83 3.95 27.41
C ARG A 295 2.58 4.00 28.74
N VAL A 296 3.85 3.60 28.78
CA VAL A 296 4.70 3.70 29.96
C VAL A 296 4.91 5.15 30.35
N LEU A 297 5.29 6.01 29.40
CA LEU A 297 5.47 7.45 29.66
C LEU A 297 4.16 8.10 30.11
N ALA A 298 3.04 7.81 29.49
CA ALA A 298 1.72 8.31 29.89
C ALA A 298 1.29 7.84 31.28
N SER A 299 1.77 6.69 31.74
CA SER A 299 1.52 6.19 33.12
C SER A 299 2.47 6.78 34.18
N GLY A 300 3.40 7.64 33.81
CA GLY A 300 4.41 8.24 34.67
C GLY A 300 5.65 7.36 34.90
N GLY A 301 5.82 6.31 34.09
CA GLY A 301 7.04 5.50 34.06
C GLY A 301 8.15 6.17 33.25
N THR A 302 9.29 5.50 33.13
CA THR A 302 10.45 5.97 32.39
C THR A 302 10.80 5.00 31.26
N ALA A 303 11.20 5.51 30.09
CA ALA A 303 11.61 4.73 28.97
C ALA A 303 13.00 5.16 28.48
N TYR A 304 13.81 4.19 28.09
CA TYR A 304 15.15 4.41 27.53
C TYR A 304 15.28 3.66 26.21
N TRP A 305 15.89 4.30 25.25
CA TRP A 305 16.22 3.74 23.94
C TRP A 305 17.72 3.45 23.86
N PHE A 306 18.11 2.18 23.77
CA PHE A 306 19.51 1.81 23.63
C PHE A 306 20.04 2.12 22.23
N THR A 307 21.17 2.79 22.17
CA THR A 307 21.89 3.08 20.92
C THR A 307 22.97 2.05 20.58
N ASP A 308 23.20 1.11 21.48
CA ASP A 308 24.12 -0.03 21.34
C ASP A 308 23.39 -1.32 21.68
N PRO A 309 23.80 -2.49 21.15
CA PRO A 309 23.24 -3.77 21.55
C PRO A 309 23.33 -4.01 23.04
N VAL A 310 22.32 -4.63 23.65
CA VAL A 310 22.25 -4.93 25.08
C VAL A 310 21.79 -6.37 25.33
N GLY A 311 22.62 -7.17 25.99
CA GLY A 311 22.31 -8.58 26.23
C GLY A 311 22.14 -9.35 24.94
N SER A 312 20.95 -9.92 24.71
CA SER A 312 20.54 -10.60 23.47
C SER A 312 19.80 -9.70 22.49
N TYR A 313 19.63 -8.43 22.81
CA TYR A 313 18.89 -7.46 22.01
C TYR A 313 19.85 -6.66 21.12
N ASP A 314 19.43 -6.40 19.90
CA ASP A 314 20.14 -5.51 18.99
C ASP A 314 20.02 -4.04 19.41
N GLU A 315 20.76 -3.16 18.74
CA GLU A 315 20.60 -1.71 18.88
C GLU A 315 19.13 -1.30 18.65
N GLY A 316 18.67 -0.31 19.41
CA GLY A 316 17.31 0.20 19.31
C GLY A 316 16.35 -0.41 20.35
N ALA A 317 16.72 -1.45 21.08
CA ALA A 317 15.87 -2.02 22.12
C ALA A 317 15.48 -0.97 23.18
N PHE A 318 14.29 -1.15 23.75
CA PHE A 318 13.81 -0.26 24.82
C PHE A 318 13.93 -0.92 26.19
N TYR A 319 14.27 -0.12 27.19
CA TYR A 319 14.15 -0.48 28.59
C TYR A 319 13.11 0.42 29.26
N LEU A 320 12.13 -0.22 29.89
CA LEU A 320 10.93 0.42 30.42
C LEU A 320 10.86 0.22 31.95
N GLU A 321 10.78 1.31 32.70
CA GLU A 321 10.53 1.30 34.14
C GLU A 321 9.07 1.68 34.39
N ALA A 322 8.24 0.70 34.71
CA ALA A 322 6.81 0.89 34.92
C ALA A 322 6.26 -0.12 35.92
N ASP A 323 5.06 0.15 36.42
CA ASP A 323 4.32 -0.81 37.21
C ASP A 323 4.09 -2.09 36.40
N ARG A 324 4.27 -3.24 37.02
CA ARG A 324 4.11 -4.55 36.40
C ARG A 324 2.74 -4.71 35.71
N SER A 325 1.70 -4.12 36.30
CA SER A 325 0.34 -4.19 35.72
C SER A 325 0.23 -3.51 34.35
N VAL A 326 1.00 -2.45 34.08
CA VAL A 326 1.07 -1.78 32.76
C VAL A 326 1.71 -2.73 31.72
N ILE A 327 2.81 -3.38 32.11
CA ILE A 327 3.52 -4.34 31.24
C ILE A 327 2.68 -5.60 30.99
N GLU A 328 1.98 -6.11 32.01
CA GLU A 328 1.04 -7.24 31.86
C GLU A 328 -0.12 -6.89 30.92
N GLY A 329 -0.64 -5.67 31.00
CA GLY A 329 -1.64 -5.14 30.06
C GLY A 329 -1.12 -5.14 28.62
N LEU A 330 0.07 -4.58 28.40
CA LEU A 330 0.72 -4.54 27.07
C LEU A 330 0.98 -5.94 26.51
N ALA A 331 1.50 -6.86 27.33
CA ALA A 331 1.72 -8.24 26.92
C ALA A 331 0.40 -8.92 26.51
N THR A 332 -0.67 -8.70 27.27
CA THR A 332 -1.97 -9.34 27.03
C THR A 332 -2.70 -8.72 25.82
N GLU A 333 -2.74 -7.40 25.74
CA GLU A 333 -3.54 -6.68 24.72
C GLU A 333 -2.84 -6.58 23.37
N LYS A 334 -1.52 -6.38 23.38
CA LYS A 334 -0.72 -6.13 22.17
C LYS A 334 0.14 -7.31 21.75
N GLY A 335 0.23 -8.36 22.57
CA GLY A 335 1.06 -9.53 22.26
C GLY A 335 2.56 -9.30 22.45
N LEU A 336 2.96 -8.21 23.09
CA LEU A 336 4.36 -7.85 23.27
C LEU A 336 5.08 -8.80 24.23
N ARG A 337 6.35 -9.06 23.95
CA ARG A 337 7.21 -9.90 24.77
C ARG A 337 8.21 -9.04 25.52
N PHE A 338 8.28 -9.23 26.83
CA PHE A 338 9.17 -8.47 27.70
C PHE A 338 10.11 -9.41 28.46
N GLU A 339 11.32 -8.91 28.75
CA GLU A 339 12.24 -9.54 29.68
C GLU A 339 12.42 -8.66 30.90
N GLY A 340 11.95 -9.14 32.05
CA GLY A 340 12.14 -8.49 33.33
C GLY A 340 13.59 -8.59 33.80
N VAL A 341 14.21 -7.45 34.14
CA VAL A 341 15.59 -7.38 34.62
C VAL A 341 15.65 -6.64 35.97
N PRO A 342 16.60 -7.02 36.87
CA PRO A 342 16.68 -6.43 38.22
C PRO A 342 17.21 -4.99 38.23
N SER A 343 17.82 -4.52 37.14
CA SER A 343 18.31 -3.17 36.94
C SER A 343 18.51 -2.87 35.49
N ARG A 344 18.52 -1.60 35.10
CA ARG A 344 18.86 -1.19 33.73
C ARG A 344 20.24 -1.72 33.37
N PRO A 345 20.34 -2.47 32.25
CA PRO A 345 21.61 -2.94 31.76
C PRO A 345 22.58 -1.79 31.46
N ALA A 346 23.87 -2.07 31.52
CA ALA A 346 24.90 -1.11 31.12
C ALA A 346 24.93 -0.97 29.62
N GLY A 347 25.04 0.24 29.11
CA GLY A 347 25.07 0.58 27.67
C GLY A 347 24.70 2.04 27.48
N ASN A 348 24.97 2.56 26.29
CA ASN A 348 24.53 3.89 25.93
C ASN A 348 23.03 3.85 25.65
N ALA A 349 22.27 4.67 26.32
CA ALA A 349 20.83 4.77 26.15
C ALA A 349 20.38 6.22 26.25
N MET A 350 19.42 6.58 25.46
CA MET A 350 18.76 7.87 25.48
C MET A 350 17.48 7.74 26.33
N GLU A 351 17.32 8.58 27.33
CA GLU A 351 16.06 8.70 28.06
C GLU A 351 15.03 9.37 27.14
N LEU A 352 13.84 8.79 27.08
CA LEU A 352 12.73 9.29 26.27
C LEU A 352 11.78 10.09 27.15
N GLU A 353 11.28 11.17 26.60
CA GLU A 353 10.28 12.02 27.23
C GLU A 353 8.96 11.96 26.44
N PRO A 354 7.81 12.23 27.07
CA PRO A 354 6.56 12.41 26.34
C PRO A 354 6.72 13.52 25.31
N VAL A 355 6.21 13.29 24.12
CA VAL A 355 6.28 14.24 23.00
C VAL A 355 4.87 14.73 22.68
N LYS A 356 4.66 16.05 22.68
CA LYS A 356 3.43 16.67 22.20
C LYS A 356 3.57 17.08 20.74
N ILE A 357 2.71 16.54 19.87
CA ILE A 357 2.78 16.73 18.43
C ILE A 357 1.67 17.68 17.98
N GLY A 358 2.02 18.75 17.25
CA GLY A 358 1.09 19.57 16.50
C GLY A 358 1.02 19.12 15.04
N LEU A 359 -0.10 18.53 14.62
CA LEU A 359 -0.30 18.10 13.23
C LEU A 359 -1.09 19.15 12.45
N TRP A 360 -0.47 19.78 11.47
CA TRP A 360 -1.18 20.71 10.63
C TRP A 360 -2.19 20.02 9.71
N ASP A 361 -3.39 20.60 9.61
CA ASP A 361 -4.38 20.24 8.61
C ASP A 361 -5.14 21.49 8.11
N ARG A 362 -5.81 21.36 7.01
CA ARG A 362 -6.70 22.38 6.45
C ARG A 362 -8.15 22.09 6.82
N TYR A 363 -8.98 23.13 6.89
CA TYR A 363 -10.43 22.93 7.00
C TYR A 363 -10.97 22.09 5.86
N GLY A 364 -11.76 21.07 6.20
CA GLY A 364 -12.23 20.06 5.27
C GLY A 364 -11.33 18.82 5.18
N GLY A 365 -10.20 18.85 5.85
CA GLY A 365 -9.26 17.74 5.95
C GLY A 365 -8.40 17.49 4.71
N SER A 366 -7.44 16.61 4.85
CA SER A 366 -6.65 16.06 3.76
C SER A 366 -6.45 14.55 3.97
N MET A 367 -6.33 13.78 2.89
CA MET A 367 -6.06 12.33 3.02
C MET A 367 -4.74 12.04 3.74
N PRO A 368 -3.60 12.70 3.43
CA PRO A 368 -2.36 12.48 4.16
C PRO A 368 -2.51 12.70 5.67
N SER A 369 -3.09 13.83 6.09
CA SER A 369 -3.34 14.09 7.51
C SER A 369 -4.24 13.03 8.15
N GLY A 370 -5.25 12.52 7.44
CA GLY A 370 -6.11 11.45 7.94
C GLY A 370 -5.34 10.15 8.22
N TRP A 371 -4.43 9.77 7.35
CA TRP A 371 -3.58 8.59 7.56
C TRP A 371 -2.58 8.80 8.70
N THR A 372 -1.99 9.99 8.79
CA THR A 372 -1.07 10.32 9.90
C THR A 372 -1.78 10.29 11.25
N ARG A 373 -3.02 10.84 11.32
CA ARG A 373 -3.84 10.74 12.55
C ARG A 373 -4.08 9.29 12.94
N MET A 374 -4.49 8.44 12.00
CA MET A 374 -4.73 7.02 12.27
C MET A 374 -3.47 6.35 12.85
N ILE A 375 -2.29 6.61 12.28
CA ILE A 375 -1.03 6.06 12.78
C ILE A 375 -0.72 6.59 14.19
N LEU A 376 -0.85 7.89 14.41
CA LEU A 376 -0.58 8.49 15.72
C LEU A 376 -1.55 7.96 16.81
N GLU A 377 -2.83 7.78 16.47
CA GLU A 377 -3.84 7.17 17.36
C GLU A 377 -3.53 5.70 17.65
N ASP A 378 -3.23 4.89 16.62
CA ASP A 378 -2.93 3.46 16.75
C ASP A 378 -1.69 3.20 17.61
N PHE A 379 -0.69 4.10 17.54
CA PHE A 379 0.54 4.03 18.30
C PHE A 379 0.51 4.85 19.60
N GLU A 380 -0.64 5.39 19.99
CA GLU A 380 -0.88 6.10 21.26
C GLU A 380 0.03 7.32 21.46
N PHE A 381 0.34 8.07 20.37
CA PHE A 381 1.03 9.36 20.47
C PHE A 381 0.06 10.48 20.89
N ASP A 382 0.54 11.38 21.74
CA ASP A 382 -0.20 12.61 22.08
C ASP A 382 -0.07 13.62 20.94
N PHE A 383 -1.18 13.97 20.29
CA PHE A 383 -1.17 14.94 19.21
C PHE A 383 -2.43 15.81 19.18
N GLU A 384 -2.27 16.99 18.62
CA GLU A 384 -3.35 17.95 18.40
C GLU A 384 -3.35 18.40 16.94
N VAL A 385 -4.55 18.52 16.35
CA VAL A 385 -4.69 19.01 14.97
C VAL A 385 -4.72 20.52 14.96
N LEU A 386 -3.77 21.12 14.26
CA LEU A 386 -3.62 22.56 14.11
C LEU A 386 -4.09 23.05 12.75
N TYR A 387 -4.85 24.14 12.73
CA TYR A 387 -5.30 24.78 11.52
C TYR A 387 -4.57 26.10 11.29
N ALA A 388 -4.73 26.72 10.11
CA ALA A 388 -4.05 27.96 9.79
C ALA A 388 -4.18 29.07 10.84
N PRO A 389 -5.36 29.34 11.47
CA PRO A 389 -5.45 30.33 12.52
C PRO A 389 -4.62 30.02 13.77
N ASP A 390 -4.44 28.72 14.09
CA ASP A 390 -3.64 28.30 15.25
C ASP A 390 -2.16 28.59 14.99
N LEU A 391 -1.69 28.35 13.75
CA LEU A 391 -0.30 28.66 13.36
C LEU A 391 -0.02 30.17 13.31
N ASP A 392 -1.02 30.98 12.96
CA ASP A 392 -0.86 32.44 12.85
C ASP A 392 -0.87 33.16 14.21
N HIS A 393 -1.55 32.60 15.22
CA HIS A 393 -1.90 33.33 16.46
C HIS A 393 -1.63 32.53 17.75
N ALA A 394 -1.40 31.23 17.68
CA ALA A 394 -1.16 30.42 18.88
C ALA A 394 0.29 30.51 19.37
N ASP A 395 0.48 30.24 20.63
CA ASP A 395 1.81 29.96 21.20
C ASP A 395 2.18 28.50 20.85
N LEU A 396 3.03 28.34 19.86
CA LEU A 396 3.49 27.02 19.39
C LEU A 396 4.59 26.43 20.29
N SER A 397 5.05 27.15 21.31
CA SER A 397 6.11 26.66 22.21
C SER A 397 5.69 25.49 23.11
N GLU A 398 4.39 25.15 23.14
CA GLU A 398 3.88 23.98 23.84
C GLU A 398 4.06 22.67 23.08
N TYR A 399 4.39 22.70 21.78
CA TYR A 399 4.61 21.53 20.94
C TYR A 399 6.10 21.25 20.79
N ASP A 400 6.47 19.99 20.96
CA ASP A 400 7.85 19.51 20.75
C ASP A 400 8.10 19.28 19.26
N VAL A 401 7.05 18.88 18.51
CA VAL A 401 7.12 18.57 17.09
C VAL A 401 5.93 19.18 16.35
N LEU A 402 6.21 19.83 15.23
CA LEU A 402 5.20 20.26 14.26
C LEU A 402 5.29 19.41 12.99
N LEU A 403 4.23 18.68 12.68
CA LEU A 403 4.12 17.84 11.47
C LEU A 403 3.37 18.57 10.38
N PHE A 404 4.00 18.65 9.19
CA PHE A 404 3.40 19.23 7.99
C PHE A 404 3.41 18.17 6.89
N GLU A 405 2.24 17.75 6.45
CA GLU A 405 2.07 16.82 5.35
C GLU A 405 2.56 17.41 4.02
N ASP A 406 2.89 16.56 3.06
CA ASP A 406 3.33 17.00 1.74
C ASP A 406 2.30 17.94 1.09
N GLY A 407 2.78 19.06 0.59
CA GLY A 407 1.95 20.13 0.02
C GLY A 407 1.26 21.03 1.03
N ALA A 408 1.46 20.85 2.33
CA ALA A 408 0.95 21.73 3.38
C ALA A 408 1.60 23.11 3.32
N ILE A 409 2.91 23.15 3.08
CA ILE A 409 3.67 24.41 2.94
C ILE A 409 3.81 24.71 1.44
N PRO A 410 3.24 25.82 0.95
CA PRO A 410 3.40 26.21 -0.45
C PRO A 410 4.88 26.44 -0.81
N ALA A 411 5.29 26.01 -2.00
CA ALA A 411 6.62 26.31 -2.50
C ALA A 411 6.86 27.83 -2.56
N ALA A 412 8.04 28.29 -2.12
CA ALA A 412 8.43 29.69 -2.19
C ALA A 412 8.33 30.21 -3.63
N GLY A 413 7.53 31.25 -3.86
CA GLY A 413 7.30 31.86 -5.19
C GLY A 413 6.03 31.40 -5.92
N GLY A 414 5.25 30.49 -5.36
CA GLY A 414 3.90 30.21 -5.84
C GLY A 414 2.95 31.31 -5.38
N SER A 415 2.50 32.20 -6.29
CA SER A 415 1.46 33.17 -5.99
C SER A 415 0.22 32.43 -5.50
N GLY A 416 -0.18 32.67 -4.27
CA GLY A 416 -1.37 32.11 -3.64
C GLY A 416 -2.64 32.49 -4.42
N GLY A 417 -2.98 31.68 -5.39
CA GLY A 417 -4.29 31.65 -6.00
C GLY A 417 -5.08 30.55 -5.31
N GLY A 418 -5.97 30.93 -4.39
CA GLY A 418 -6.88 30.00 -3.75
C GLY A 418 -7.66 29.22 -4.79
N ARG A 419 -7.30 27.96 -4.99
CA ARG A 419 -8.11 26.97 -5.69
C ARG A 419 -8.64 26.01 -4.65
N GLY A 420 -9.91 26.24 -4.31
CA GLY A 420 -10.72 25.33 -3.53
C GLY A 420 -10.61 23.89 -4.03
N GLY A 421 -10.66 23.00 -3.09
CA GLY A 421 -10.52 21.55 -3.15
C GLY A 421 -10.69 20.90 -4.51
N ARG A 422 -9.62 20.32 -5.01
CA ARG A 422 -9.70 19.19 -5.94
C ARG A 422 -9.41 17.93 -5.15
N GLY A 423 -10.46 17.18 -4.88
CA GLY A 423 -10.36 15.76 -4.57
C GLY A 423 -9.60 15.07 -5.69
N GLY A 424 -8.78 14.10 -5.31
CA GLY A 424 -7.78 13.39 -6.08
C GLY A 424 -8.12 13.15 -7.55
N GLY A 425 -7.25 13.59 -8.42
CA GLY A 425 -7.33 13.37 -9.86
C GLY A 425 -6.24 14.14 -10.58
N GLY A 426 -5.12 13.49 -10.81
CA GLY A 426 -4.16 13.70 -11.88
C GLY A 426 -3.68 15.11 -12.19
N GLU A 427 -2.50 15.49 -11.74
CA GLU A 427 -1.74 16.55 -12.40
C GLU A 427 -1.33 16.09 -13.80
N GLY A 428 -2.12 16.54 -14.79
CA GLY A 428 -1.79 16.35 -16.21
C GLY A 428 -0.66 17.27 -16.63
N ALA A 429 0.24 16.71 -17.39
CA ALA A 429 1.39 17.31 -18.04
C ALA A 429 1.17 18.77 -18.49
N ARG A 430 2.03 19.67 -18.01
CA ARG A 430 2.21 20.98 -18.60
C ARG A 430 2.81 20.83 -19.99
N GLY A 431 2.00 20.99 -21.03
CA GLY A 431 2.44 21.15 -22.40
C GLY A 431 3.34 22.37 -22.53
N GLY A 432 4.55 22.15 -23.05
CA GLY A 432 5.52 23.18 -23.32
C GLY A 432 4.95 24.24 -24.27
N LYS A 433 5.04 25.51 -23.87
CA LYS A 433 4.85 26.65 -24.74
C LYS A 433 6.01 26.69 -25.75
N GLY A 434 5.76 26.31 -27.01
CA GLY A 434 6.60 26.67 -28.12
C GLY A 434 6.55 28.18 -28.31
N GLY A 435 7.63 28.86 -27.94
CA GLY A 435 7.85 30.26 -28.31
C GLY A 435 8.29 30.33 -29.77
N GLY A 436 7.41 30.83 -30.63
CA GLY A 436 7.79 31.27 -31.95
C GLY A 436 8.52 32.61 -31.85
N GLY A 437 9.77 32.64 -32.25
CA GLY A 437 10.56 33.82 -32.49
C GLY A 437 10.96 33.85 -33.96
N GLY A 438 10.31 34.71 -34.73
CA GLY A 438 10.70 34.96 -36.11
C GLY A 438 11.89 35.91 -36.17
N GLY A 439 12.61 35.83 -37.24
CA GLY A 439 13.61 36.84 -37.58
C GLY A 439 14.63 36.37 -38.57
N GLY A 440 14.41 36.63 -39.83
CA GLY A 440 15.26 37.48 -40.65
C GLY A 440 16.47 36.87 -41.33
N GLY A 441 16.41 36.66 -42.59
CA GLY A 441 17.28 37.27 -43.58
C GLY A 441 18.70 36.71 -43.76
N GLY A 442 18.99 36.30 -44.92
CA GLY A 442 20.39 36.28 -45.37
C GLY A 442 20.68 35.30 -46.49
N ARG A 443 20.68 35.80 -47.67
CA ARG A 443 21.12 35.19 -48.91
C ARG A 443 22.58 34.70 -48.92
N ARG A 444 22.82 33.74 -49.78
CA ARG A 444 23.97 33.42 -50.62
C ARG A 444 24.75 32.16 -50.26
N GLY A 445 24.88 31.38 -51.34
CA GLY A 445 25.88 30.36 -51.57
C GLY A 445 25.29 29.10 -52.16
#